data_353d90d4cf491d889b1df5d9c651c0e4
#
_entry.id   353d90d4cf491d889b1df5d9c651c0e4
#
_cell.length_a   1.000
_cell.length_b   1.000
_cell.length_c   1.000
_cell.angle_alpha   90.00
_cell.angle_beta   90.00
_cell.angle_gamma   90.00
#
_symmetry.space_group_name_H-M   'P 1'
#
loop_
_entity.id
_entity.type
_entity.pdbx_description
1 polymer ?
#
loop_
_entity_poly.entity_id
_entity_poly.type
_entity_poly.pdbx_seq_one_letter_code
_entity_poly.pdbx_strand_id
1 'polypeptide(L)'
;ITTRDHPGTEISAGWGSNSYQNYDVSTQQQLGDKTRVTLLGDYAHTHGYDVVAYGNTGTQAQTDNDGFLSKTLYGALEHNFTDAWSGFVRGYGYDNRTNYDAYYSPGSPLLDTRKLYSQSWDAGLRYNGELIKSQLITSYSHSKDYNYDPHYGRYDSSATLDEMKQYTVQWANNVIVGHGSIGAGVDWQKQTTTPGTGYVEDGYDQRNTGIYLTGLQQVGDFTFEGAARSDDNSQFGRHGTWQTSAGWEFIEGYRFIASYGTSYKAPNLGQLYGFYGNPNLDPEKSKQWEGAFEGLTAGVNWRISGYRNDVSDLIDYDDHTLKYYNEGKARIKGVEAT
;
A
#
# COMPACT_ATOMS: atom_id res chain seq x y z
N ILE A 1 -6.03 9.56 -5.28
CA ILE A 1 -6.93 10.72 -5.06
C ILE A 1 -6.04 11.93 -4.90
N THR A 2 -6.10 12.86 -5.84
CA THR A 2 -5.42 14.14 -5.76
C THR A 2 -6.41 15.17 -5.22
N THR A 3 -6.06 15.84 -4.12
CA THR A 3 -6.81 16.98 -3.61
C THR A 3 -6.39 18.23 -4.34
N ARG A 4 -7.32 19.16 -4.56
CA ARG A 4 -7.03 20.45 -5.19
C ARG A 4 -6.40 21.41 -4.17
N ASP A 5 -5.57 22.30 -4.67
CA ASP A 5 -4.98 23.36 -3.84
C ASP A 5 -5.94 24.54 -3.58
N HIS A 6 -7.06 24.63 -4.33
CA HIS A 6 -7.99 25.75 -4.27
C HIS A 6 -9.44 25.27 -4.03
N PRO A 7 -10.25 26.06 -3.29
CA PRO A 7 -11.67 25.81 -3.15
C PRO A 7 -12.37 25.75 -4.52
N GLY A 8 -13.31 24.83 -4.66
CA GLY A 8 -14.05 24.68 -5.89
C GLY A 8 -14.87 23.39 -5.93
N THR A 9 -15.79 23.34 -6.89
CA THR A 9 -16.60 22.16 -7.16
C THR A 9 -16.43 21.79 -8.63
N GLU A 10 -16.27 20.51 -8.89
CA GLU A 10 -16.23 19.95 -10.24
C GLU A 10 -17.21 18.80 -10.30
N ILE A 11 -17.92 18.76 -11.41
CA ILE A 11 -18.83 17.68 -11.75
C ILE A 11 -18.45 17.24 -13.17
N SER A 12 -18.27 15.96 -13.36
CA SER A 12 -18.05 15.38 -14.68
C SER A 12 -19.01 14.24 -14.95
N ALA A 13 -19.31 14.03 -16.23
CA ALA A 13 -20.10 12.91 -16.70
C ALA A 13 -19.51 12.44 -18.03
N GLY A 14 -19.39 11.13 -18.19
CA GLY A 14 -18.85 10.49 -19.38
C GLY A 14 -19.70 9.32 -19.83
N TRP A 15 -19.74 9.10 -21.15
CA TRP A 15 -20.39 7.96 -21.77
C TRP A 15 -19.50 7.36 -22.84
N GLY A 16 -19.56 6.05 -23.01
CA GLY A 16 -18.74 5.35 -23.99
C GLY A 16 -19.41 4.10 -24.56
N SER A 17 -18.67 3.35 -25.35
CA SER A 17 -19.09 2.04 -25.84
C SER A 17 -19.35 1.06 -24.70
N ASN A 18 -20.03 -0.06 -25.00
CA ASN A 18 -20.39 -1.10 -24.04
C ASN A 18 -21.19 -0.58 -22.83
N SER A 19 -22.05 0.43 -23.05
CA SER A 19 -22.83 1.10 -22.00
C SER A 19 -21.97 1.71 -20.88
N TYR A 20 -20.73 2.13 -21.19
CA TYR A 20 -19.89 2.82 -20.24
C TYR A 20 -20.54 4.13 -19.79
N GLN A 21 -20.54 4.34 -18.49
CA GLN A 21 -21.02 5.55 -17.84
C GLN A 21 -20.08 5.86 -16.67
N ASN A 22 -19.77 7.15 -16.50
CA ASN A 22 -18.98 7.65 -15.38
C ASN A 22 -19.57 8.97 -14.92
N TYR A 23 -19.68 9.14 -13.61
CA TYR A 23 -20.18 10.34 -12.95
C TYR A 23 -19.28 10.65 -11.78
N ASP A 24 -18.65 11.83 -11.81
CA ASP A 24 -17.77 12.29 -10.75
C ASP A 24 -18.30 13.60 -10.16
N VAL A 25 -18.20 13.72 -8.87
CA VAL A 25 -18.36 14.97 -8.15
C VAL A 25 -17.22 15.13 -7.16
N SER A 26 -16.56 16.29 -7.19
CA SER A 26 -15.59 16.64 -6.18
C SER A 26 -15.80 18.09 -5.75
N THR A 27 -15.76 18.33 -4.45
CA THR A 27 -15.84 19.66 -3.90
C THR A 27 -14.85 19.84 -2.76
N GLN A 28 -14.19 20.96 -2.74
CA GLN A 28 -13.36 21.41 -1.63
C GLN A 28 -13.80 22.81 -1.26
N GLN A 29 -14.18 22.99 -0.01
CA GLN A 29 -14.69 24.26 0.51
C GLN A 29 -13.88 24.70 1.73
N GLN A 30 -13.67 26.00 1.81
CA GLN A 30 -13.10 26.63 2.98
C GLN A 30 -14.25 27.18 3.85
N LEU A 31 -14.37 26.69 5.08
CA LEU A 31 -15.34 27.15 6.05
C LEU A 31 -14.66 28.08 7.05
N GLY A 32 -14.78 29.38 6.80
CA GLY A 32 -13.96 30.38 7.48
C GLY A 32 -12.48 30.22 7.16
N ASP A 33 -11.59 30.80 7.98
CA ASP A 33 -10.16 30.83 7.71
C ASP A 33 -9.40 29.58 8.14
N LYS A 34 -10.04 28.69 8.90
CA LYS A 34 -9.35 27.60 9.61
C LYS A 34 -9.81 26.20 9.23
N THR A 35 -10.93 26.05 8.54
CA THR A 35 -11.52 24.75 8.30
C THR A 35 -11.68 24.46 6.82
N ARG A 36 -11.16 23.33 6.37
CA ARG A 36 -11.31 22.83 5.01
C ARG A 36 -12.15 21.53 5.03
N VAL A 37 -13.12 21.47 4.14
CA VAL A 37 -13.93 20.29 3.88
C VAL A 37 -13.72 19.83 2.45
N THR A 38 -13.45 18.55 2.26
CA THR A 38 -13.32 17.92 0.94
C THR A 38 -14.30 16.76 0.86
N LEU A 39 -15.07 16.69 -0.21
CA LEU A 39 -15.95 15.55 -0.54
C LEU A 39 -15.69 15.15 -1.99
N LEU A 40 -15.66 13.85 -2.24
CA LEU A 40 -15.54 13.27 -3.57
C LEU A 40 -16.44 12.04 -3.67
N GLY A 41 -17.18 11.95 -4.75
CA GLY A 41 -17.95 10.77 -5.13
C GLY A 41 -17.67 10.41 -6.58
N ASP A 42 -17.50 9.13 -6.84
CA ASP A 42 -17.31 8.57 -8.18
C ASP A 42 -18.23 7.37 -8.36
N TYR A 43 -18.82 7.27 -9.54
CA TYR A 43 -19.57 6.14 -10.02
C TYR A 43 -19.15 5.82 -11.44
N ALA A 44 -18.70 4.59 -11.68
CA ALA A 44 -18.40 4.10 -13.01
C ALA A 44 -19.04 2.74 -13.25
N HIS A 45 -19.58 2.54 -14.44
CA HIS A 45 -20.24 1.31 -14.84
C HIS A 45 -19.99 1.02 -16.32
N THR A 46 -19.83 -0.25 -16.67
CA THR A 46 -19.86 -0.75 -18.05
C THR A 46 -20.45 -2.15 -18.06
N HIS A 47 -21.12 -2.49 -19.16
CA HIS A 47 -21.46 -3.89 -19.42
C HIS A 47 -20.24 -4.71 -19.90
N GLY A 48 -19.16 -4.04 -20.29
CA GLY A 48 -17.95 -4.71 -20.78
C GLY A 48 -18.15 -5.37 -22.14
N TYR A 49 -17.26 -6.29 -22.40
CA TYR A 49 -17.27 -7.20 -23.55
C TYR A 49 -16.66 -8.53 -23.13
N ASP A 50 -16.89 -9.60 -23.87
CA ASP A 50 -16.24 -10.90 -23.68
C ASP A 50 -14.73 -10.76 -23.90
N VAL A 51 -13.92 -10.96 -22.85
CA VAL A 51 -12.45 -10.79 -22.88
C VAL A 51 -11.71 -12.05 -23.29
N VAL A 52 -12.35 -13.22 -23.22
CA VAL A 52 -11.73 -14.50 -23.60
C VAL A 52 -12.11 -14.88 -25.02
N ALA A 53 -11.12 -14.94 -25.92
CA ALA A 53 -11.32 -15.38 -27.28
C ALA A 53 -11.77 -16.84 -27.33
N TYR A 54 -12.93 -17.08 -27.92
CA TYR A 54 -13.52 -18.41 -28.13
C TYR A 54 -12.49 -19.39 -28.72
N GLY A 55 -12.34 -20.55 -28.09
CA GLY A 55 -11.55 -21.66 -28.61
C GLY A 55 -10.11 -21.79 -28.14
N ASN A 56 -9.64 -20.95 -27.22
CA ASN A 56 -8.20 -20.88 -26.91
C ASN A 56 -7.73 -21.67 -25.66
N THR A 57 -8.59 -22.33 -24.88
CA THR A 57 -8.13 -22.84 -23.57
C THR A 57 -8.60 -24.26 -23.20
N GLY A 58 -9.33 -24.98 -24.03
CA GLY A 58 -9.87 -26.30 -23.62
C GLY A 58 -10.88 -26.24 -22.46
N THR A 59 -11.13 -25.06 -21.90
CA THR A 59 -12.22 -24.73 -20.99
C THR A 59 -13.39 -24.22 -21.82
N GLN A 60 -14.62 -24.49 -21.40
CA GLN A 60 -15.76 -23.82 -22.03
C GLN A 60 -15.63 -22.33 -21.73
N ALA A 61 -15.27 -21.56 -22.75
CA ALA A 61 -15.26 -20.11 -22.61
C ALA A 61 -16.68 -19.65 -22.28
N GLN A 62 -16.82 -18.84 -21.27
CA GLN A 62 -18.05 -18.10 -21.03
C GLN A 62 -18.18 -17.09 -22.16
N THR A 63 -19.37 -16.98 -22.72
CA THR A 63 -19.66 -16.07 -23.84
C THR A 63 -20.47 -14.85 -23.37
N ASP A 64 -20.27 -14.47 -22.13
CA ASP A 64 -20.91 -13.31 -21.53
C ASP A 64 -19.97 -12.09 -21.51
N ASN A 65 -20.48 -10.97 -21.04
CA ASN A 65 -19.71 -9.74 -20.99
C ASN A 65 -19.10 -9.52 -19.62
N ASP A 66 -17.82 -9.20 -19.60
CA ASP A 66 -17.06 -8.85 -18.41
C ASP A 66 -17.22 -7.37 -18.07
N GLY A 67 -18.30 -7.07 -17.39
CA GLY A 67 -18.61 -5.72 -16.95
C GLY A 67 -18.07 -5.39 -15.57
N PHE A 68 -18.08 -4.10 -15.26
CA PHE A 68 -17.80 -3.65 -13.89
C PHE A 68 -18.76 -2.56 -13.41
N LEU A 69 -18.90 -2.46 -12.11
CA LEU A 69 -19.52 -1.37 -11.37
C LEU A 69 -18.56 -0.93 -10.27
N SER A 70 -18.20 0.35 -10.27
CA SER A 70 -17.35 0.97 -9.25
C SER A 70 -18.09 2.14 -8.60
N LYS A 71 -18.02 2.21 -7.29
CA LYS A 71 -18.52 3.32 -6.48
C LYS A 71 -17.49 3.71 -5.46
N THR A 72 -17.13 4.98 -5.43
CA THR A 72 -16.16 5.52 -4.49
C THR A 72 -16.74 6.71 -3.76
N LEU A 73 -16.46 6.81 -2.46
CA LEU A 73 -16.77 7.97 -1.64
C LEU A 73 -15.54 8.35 -0.81
N TYR A 74 -15.22 9.62 -0.78
CA TYR A 74 -14.18 10.19 0.08
C TYR A 74 -14.70 11.44 0.76
N GLY A 75 -14.37 11.60 2.03
CA GLY A 75 -14.64 12.80 2.81
C GLY A 75 -13.47 13.13 3.72
N ALA A 76 -13.14 14.41 3.84
CA ALA A 76 -12.12 14.93 4.75
C ALA A 76 -12.55 16.23 5.39
N LEU A 77 -12.24 16.35 6.66
CA LEU A 77 -12.33 17.58 7.45
C LEU A 77 -10.93 17.87 8.00
N GLU A 78 -10.40 19.05 7.70
CA GLU A 78 -9.12 19.55 8.24
C GLU A 78 -9.39 20.87 8.98
N HIS A 79 -8.79 21.03 10.16
CA HIS A 79 -8.96 22.22 10.97
C HIS A 79 -7.62 22.71 11.56
N ASN A 80 -7.34 23.98 11.41
CA ASN A 80 -6.22 24.66 12.05
C ASN A 80 -6.70 25.25 13.39
N PHE A 81 -6.34 24.62 14.51
CA PHE A 81 -6.67 25.11 15.85
C PHE A 81 -5.91 26.40 16.16
N THR A 82 -4.61 26.40 15.80
CA THR A 82 -3.69 27.52 15.88
C THR A 82 -2.78 27.53 14.65
N ASP A 83 -1.85 28.47 14.55
CA ASP A 83 -0.85 28.49 13.48
C ASP A 83 0.10 27.28 13.51
N ALA A 84 0.32 26.70 14.70
CA ALA A 84 1.19 25.54 14.88
C ALA A 84 0.42 24.21 14.94
N TRP A 85 -0.84 24.20 15.37
CA TRP A 85 -1.62 22.98 15.56
C TRP A 85 -2.73 22.82 14.53
N SER A 86 -2.78 21.67 13.91
CA SER A 86 -3.88 21.26 13.02
C SER A 86 -4.29 19.84 13.29
N GLY A 87 -5.50 19.50 12.88
CA GLY A 87 -6.03 18.15 12.94
C GLY A 87 -6.88 17.82 11.73
N PHE A 88 -7.08 16.54 11.49
CA PHE A 88 -7.92 16.07 10.41
C PHE A 88 -8.63 14.76 10.76
N VAL A 89 -9.77 14.57 10.10
CA VAL A 89 -10.46 13.27 10.01
C VAL A 89 -10.77 13.03 8.55
N ARG A 90 -10.48 11.83 8.04
CA ARG A 90 -10.74 11.43 6.66
C ARG A 90 -11.39 10.08 6.62
N GLY A 91 -12.31 9.90 5.69
CA GLY A 91 -12.94 8.63 5.38
C GLY A 91 -12.89 8.34 3.89
N TYR A 92 -12.61 7.10 3.54
CA TYR A 92 -12.60 6.60 2.17
C TYR A 92 -13.33 5.26 2.13
N GLY A 93 -14.16 5.07 1.13
CA GLY A 93 -14.82 3.79 0.90
C GLY A 93 -15.06 3.54 -0.58
N TYR A 94 -15.00 2.28 -0.97
CA TYR A 94 -15.40 1.85 -2.30
C TYR A 94 -16.15 0.52 -2.26
N ASP A 95 -17.04 0.34 -3.22
CA ASP A 95 -17.80 -0.89 -3.50
C ASP A 95 -17.69 -1.17 -5.00
N ASN A 96 -16.87 -2.16 -5.34
CA ASN A 96 -16.60 -2.54 -6.72
C ASN A 96 -17.12 -3.95 -6.97
N ARG A 97 -17.77 -4.13 -8.11
CA ARG A 97 -18.17 -5.43 -8.63
C ARG A 97 -17.59 -5.58 -10.03
N THR A 98 -16.97 -6.72 -10.32
CA THR A 98 -16.38 -7.05 -11.61
C THR A 98 -16.80 -8.47 -11.99
N ASN A 99 -17.22 -8.64 -13.23
CA ASN A 99 -17.41 -9.96 -13.81
C ASN A 99 -16.11 -10.34 -14.54
N TYR A 100 -15.80 -11.63 -14.59
CA TYR A 100 -14.60 -12.15 -15.24
C TYR A 100 -14.80 -13.62 -15.60
N ASP A 101 -14.10 -14.09 -16.63
CA ASP A 101 -14.11 -15.51 -16.98
C ASP A 101 -13.36 -16.35 -15.95
N ALA A 102 -14.08 -17.23 -15.27
CA ALA A 102 -13.51 -18.16 -14.31
C ALA A 102 -13.21 -19.52 -14.95
N TYR A 103 -12.31 -20.28 -14.33
CA TYR A 103 -12.08 -21.67 -14.74
C TYR A 103 -13.33 -22.50 -14.51
N TYR A 104 -13.89 -23.06 -15.59
CA TYR A 104 -15.05 -23.94 -15.54
C TYR A 104 -14.65 -25.38 -15.21
N SER A 105 -15.25 -25.95 -14.18
CA SER A 105 -15.17 -27.38 -13.88
C SER A 105 -16.60 -27.95 -13.81
N PRO A 106 -16.94 -28.97 -14.62
CA PRO A 106 -18.28 -29.54 -14.62
C PRO A 106 -18.74 -29.98 -13.23
N GLY A 107 -19.92 -29.50 -12.82
CA GLY A 107 -20.51 -29.78 -11.50
C GLY A 107 -20.03 -28.92 -10.36
N SER A 108 -19.15 -27.93 -10.60
CA SER A 108 -18.74 -26.94 -9.62
C SER A 108 -19.40 -25.59 -9.90
N PRO A 109 -19.70 -24.79 -8.86
CA PRO A 109 -20.13 -23.41 -9.04
C PRO A 109 -19.10 -22.59 -9.81
N LEU A 110 -19.58 -21.69 -10.65
CA LEU A 110 -18.76 -20.84 -11.48
C LEU A 110 -18.53 -19.50 -10.77
N LEU A 111 -17.37 -19.34 -10.13
CA LEU A 111 -17.03 -18.14 -9.37
C LEU A 111 -16.53 -17.04 -10.31
N ASP A 112 -17.40 -16.47 -11.14
CA ASP A 112 -17.11 -15.51 -12.21
C ASP A 112 -17.41 -14.05 -11.83
N THR A 113 -17.84 -13.82 -10.61
CA THR A 113 -18.12 -12.49 -10.08
C THR A 113 -17.30 -12.21 -8.84
N ARG A 114 -16.53 -11.10 -8.88
CA ARG A 114 -15.80 -10.57 -7.73
C ARG A 114 -16.48 -9.32 -7.22
N LYS A 115 -16.66 -9.24 -5.91
CA LYS A 115 -17.11 -8.03 -5.23
C LYS A 115 -16.12 -7.62 -4.17
N LEU A 116 -15.51 -6.45 -4.37
CA LEU A 116 -14.53 -5.87 -3.46
C LEU A 116 -15.14 -4.66 -2.75
N TYR A 117 -15.27 -4.76 -1.45
CA TYR A 117 -15.68 -3.67 -0.57
C TYR A 117 -14.52 -3.28 0.32
N SER A 118 -14.26 -1.99 0.46
CA SER A 118 -13.26 -1.49 1.41
C SER A 118 -13.68 -0.15 1.99
N GLN A 119 -13.34 0.06 3.25
CA GLN A 119 -13.41 1.34 3.92
C GLN A 119 -12.15 1.60 4.73
N SER A 120 -11.75 2.86 4.81
CA SER A 120 -10.67 3.31 5.67
C SER A 120 -11.02 4.65 6.32
N TRP A 121 -10.56 4.82 7.54
CA TRP A 121 -10.75 6.04 8.33
C TRP A 121 -9.43 6.43 8.95
N ASP A 122 -9.06 7.70 8.83
CA ASP A 122 -7.88 8.28 9.46
C ASP A 122 -8.29 9.46 10.31
N ALA A 123 -7.65 9.60 11.46
CA ALA A 123 -7.66 10.83 12.26
C ALA A 123 -6.23 11.17 12.68
N GLY A 124 -5.90 12.45 12.66
CA GLY A 124 -4.56 12.87 13.00
C GLY A 124 -4.47 14.28 13.61
N LEU A 125 -3.42 14.44 14.39
CA LEU A 125 -3.00 15.73 14.95
C LEU A 125 -1.60 16.04 14.44
N ARG A 126 -1.36 17.29 14.05
CA ARG A 126 -0.07 17.81 13.59
C ARG A 126 0.33 19.02 14.39
N TYR A 127 1.58 19.04 14.79
CA TYR A 127 2.25 20.21 15.34
C TYR A 127 3.39 20.62 14.41
N ASN A 128 3.34 21.84 13.93
CA ASN A 128 4.34 22.46 13.06
C ASN A 128 4.95 23.68 13.78
N GLY A 129 5.91 23.43 14.69
CA GLY A 129 6.72 24.47 15.29
C GLY A 129 7.95 24.81 14.44
N GLU A 130 8.69 25.86 14.81
CA GLU A 130 9.88 26.29 14.08
C GLU A 130 10.99 25.22 14.06
N LEU A 131 11.25 24.59 15.19
CA LEU A 131 12.30 23.58 15.35
C LEU A 131 11.77 22.15 15.39
N ILE A 132 10.52 21.94 15.80
CA ILE A 132 9.95 20.63 16.04
C ILE A 132 8.68 20.48 15.20
N LYS A 133 8.61 19.36 14.46
CA LYS A 133 7.40 18.90 13.80
C LYS A 133 7.01 17.56 14.41
N SER A 134 5.73 17.41 14.76
CA SER A 134 5.20 16.17 15.33
C SER A 134 3.88 15.82 14.69
N GLN A 135 3.66 14.54 14.44
CA GLN A 135 2.42 14.05 13.85
C GLN A 135 2.00 12.75 14.53
N LEU A 136 0.76 12.72 14.99
CA LEU A 136 0.09 11.50 15.46
C LEU A 136 -1.04 11.15 14.49
N ILE A 137 -1.03 9.94 13.95
CA ILE A 137 -2.09 9.42 13.08
C ILE A 137 -2.60 8.12 13.65
N THR A 138 -3.91 7.94 13.66
CA THR A 138 -4.57 6.65 13.88
C THR A 138 -5.40 6.32 12.66
N SER A 139 -5.37 5.06 12.22
CA SER A 139 -6.09 4.59 11.04
C SER A 139 -6.80 3.27 11.34
N TYR A 140 -7.95 3.11 10.72
CA TYR A 140 -8.68 1.85 10.64
C TYR A 140 -9.02 1.55 9.18
N SER A 141 -8.78 0.33 8.74
CA SER A 141 -9.25 -0.16 7.45
C SER A 141 -9.94 -1.51 7.58
N HIS A 142 -10.91 -1.74 6.72
CA HIS A 142 -11.67 -2.98 6.64
C HIS A 142 -11.96 -3.29 5.18
N SER A 143 -11.53 -4.44 4.72
CA SER A 143 -11.77 -4.92 3.36
C SER A 143 -12.45 -6.28 3.36
N LYS A 144 -13.32 -6.49 2.37
CA LYS A 144 -13.98 -7.75 2.05
C LYS A 144 -13.89 -7.99 0.56
N ASP A 145 -13.36 -9.14 0.20
CA ASP A 145 -13.21 -9.59 -1.18
C ASP A 145 -13.97 -10.90 -1.36
N TYR A 146 -15.08 -10.83 -2.09
CA TYR A 146 -15.93 -11.97 -2.39
C TYR A 146 -15.67 -12.43 -3.81
N ASN A 147 -15.51 -13.76 -4.01
CA ASN A 147 -15.65 -14.39 -5.31
C ASN A 147 -16.82 -15.37 -5.25
N TYR A 148 -17.75 -15.27 -6.16
CA TYR A 148 -19.00 -16.05 -6.10
C TYR A 148 -19.62 -16.26 -7.47
N ASP A 149 -20.45 -17.28 -7.55
CA ASP A 149 -21.34 -17.53 -8.67
C ASP A 149 -22.58 -16.62 -8.55
N PRO A 150 -22.85 -15.72 -9.51
CA PRO A 150 -23.98 -14.80 -9.44
C PRO A 150 -25.34 -15.46 -9.36
N HIS A 151 -25.44 -16.75 -9.80
CA HIS A 151 -26.68 -17.52 -9.70
C HIS A 151 -27.02 -17.86 -8.24
N TYR A 152 -26.02 -18.20 -7.43
CA TYR A 152 -26.22 -18.55 -6.00
C TYR A 152 -25.99 -17.37 -5.06
N GLY A 153 -25.18 -16.40 -5.48
CA GLY A 153 -24.91 -15.18 -4.73
C GLY A 153 -23.74 -15.30 -3.74
N ARG A 154 -23.29 -14.15 -3.24
CA ARG A 154 -22.08 -14.03 -2.41
C ARG A 154 -22.16 -14.62 -1.00
N TYR A 155 -23.31 -15.06 -0.56
CA TYR A 155 -23.51 -15.68 0.77
C TYR A 155 -23.73 -17.19 0.66
N ASP A 156 -23.67 -17.74 -0.53
CA ASP A 156 -23.70 -19.18 -0.73
C ASP A 156 -22.43 -19.84 -0.18
N SER A 157 -22.55 -21.12 0.19
CA SER A 157 -21.43 -21.88 0.74
C SER A 157 -20.28 -22.14 -0.25
N SER A 158 -20.53 -21.97 -1.54
CA SER A 158 -19.51 -22.07 -2.59
C SER A 158 -18.71 -20.78 -2.77
N ALA A 159 -19.22 -19.63 -2.28
CA ALA A 159 -18.52 -18.36 -2.37
C ALA A 159 -17.28 -18.32 -1.46
N THR A 160 -16.25 -17.64 -1.92
CA THR A 160 -15.09 -17.33 -1.08
C THR A 160 -15.16 -15.91 -0.55
N LEU A 161 -14.62 -15.70 0.64
CA LEU A 161 -14.53 -14.39 1.27
C LEU A 161 -13.16 -14.24 1.94
N ASP A 162 -12.39 -13.25 1.47
CA ASP A 162 -11.22 -12.74 2.17
C ASP A 162 -11.60 -11.46 2.92
N GLU A 163 -11.54 -11.50 4.24
CA GLU A 163 -11.86 -10.35 5.08
C GLU A 163 -10.65 -9.98 5.94
N MET A 164 -10.25 -8.69 5.91
CA MET A 164 -9.17 -8.17 6.71
C MET A 164 -9.55 -6.86 7.38
N LYS A 165 -9.19 -6.72 8.64
CA LYS A 165 -9.24 -5.48 9.40
C LYS A 165 -7.83 -5.10 9.83
N GLN A 166 -7.51 -3.82 9.74
CA GLN A 166 -6.22 -3.29 10.18
C GLN A 166 -6.42 -2.03 11.00
N TYR A 167 -5.68 -1.96 12.07
CA TYR A 167 -5.57 -0.80 12.95
C TYR A 167 -4.12 -0.35 12.97
N THR A 168 -3.89 0.96 12.87
CA THR A 168 -2.56 1.55 12.94
C THR A 168 -2.56 2.77 13.85
N VAL A 169 -1.48 2.95 14.59
CA VAL A 169 -1.15 4.17 15.32
C VAL A 169 0.28 4.53 14.98
N GLN A 170 0.53 5.75 14.53
CA GLN A 170 1.85 6.23 14.17
C GLN A 170 2.09 7.58 14.85
N TRP A 171 3.20 7.68 15.55
CA TRP A 171 3.66 8.93 16.13
C TRP A 171 5.08 9.23 15.64
N ALA A 172 5.21 10.25 14.82
CA ALA A 172 6.46 10.67 14.22
C ALA A 172 6.84 12.07 14.68
N ASN A 173 8.10 12.25 15.00
CA ASN A 173 8.67 13.54 15.43
C ASN A 173 9.92 13.82 14.62
N ASN A 174 10.14 15.07 14.29
CA ASN A 174 11.34 15.56 13.64
C ASN A 174 11.80 16.86 14.27
N VAL A 175 13.08 16.94 14.58
CA VAL A 175 13.72 18.13 15.18
C VAL A 175 14.79 18.60 14.21
N ILE A 176 14.77 19.90 13.89
CA ILE A 176 15.81 20.54 13.08
C ILE A 176 17.06 20.74 13.95
N VAL A 177 18.20 20.25 13.47
CA VAL A 177 19.50 20.32 14.15
C VAL A 177 20.57 20.75 13.17
N GLY A 178 21.10 21.97 13.33
CA GLY A 178 22.09 22.52 12.41
C GLY A 178 21.57 22.61 10.98
N HIS A 179 22.28 22.00 10.04
CA HIS A 179 21.88 21.92 8.63
C HIS A 179 21.17 20.58 8.28
N GLY A 180 20.50 20.00 9.24
CA GLY A 180 19.80 18.74 9.05
C GLY A 180 18.69 18.54 10.07
N SER A 181 18.36 17.26 10.34
CA SER A 181 17.30 16.92 11.28
C SER A 181 17.52 15.55 11.93
N ILE A 182 16.92 15.38 13.08
CA ILE A 182 16.80 14.09 13.77
C ILE A 182 15.32 13.76 13.89
N GLY A 183 14.94 12.55 13.45
CA GLY A 183 13.59 12.03 13.55
C GLY A 183 13.53 10.86 14.52
N ALA A 184 12.42 10.73 15.23
CA ALA A 184 12.13 9.56 16.07
C ALA A 184 10.63 9.26 16.03
N GLY A 185 10.26 7.99 16.07
CA GLY A 185 8.86 7.62 16.05
C GLY A 185 8.58 6.23 16.57
N VAL A 186 7.27 5.99 16.73
CA VAL A 186 6.70 4.70 17.13
C VAL A 186 5.54 4.40 16.21
N ASP A 187 5.53 3.18 15.68
CA ASP A 187 4.43 2.63 14.88
C ASP A 187 3.86 1.41 15.59
N TRP A 188 2.55 1.33 15.65
CA TRP A 188 1.85 0.14 16.09
C TRP A 188 0.82 -0.25 15.03
N GLN A 189 0.79 -1.54 14.69
CA GLN A 189 -0.15 -2.11 13.73
C GLN A 189 -0.72 -3.42 14.26
N LYS A 190 -2.01 -3.61 14.06
CA LYS A 190 -2.69 -4.89 14.25
C LYS A 190 -3.48 -5.23 13.00
N GLN A 191 -3.29 -6.43 12.45
CA GLN A 191 -4.08 -7.01 11.38
C GLN A 191 -4.87 -8.19 11.93
N THR A 192 -6.12 -8.33 11.52
CA THR A 192 -6.97 -9.47 11.88
C THR A 192 -7.73 -9.96 10.65
N THR A 193 -7.91 -11.28 10.56
CA THR A 193 -8.84 -11.90 9.61
C THR A 193 -10.07 -12.40 10.34
N THR A 194 -11.21 -12.44 9.66
CA THR A 194 -12.46 -12.97 10.25
C THR A 194 -12.55 -14.47 10.00
N PRO A 195 -12.96 -15.29 10.99
CA PRO A 195 -13.21 -16.71 10.81
C PRO A 195 -14.20 -17.00 9.69
N GLY A 196 -13.96 -18.07 8.93
CA GLY A 196 -14.82 -18.45 7.80
C GLY A 196 -14.54 -17.69 6.51
N THR A 197 -13.47 -16.91 6.45
CA THR A 197 -12.98 -16.37 5.19
C THR A 197 -12.28 -17.45 4.38
N GLY A 198 -12.37 -17.39 3.05
CA GLY A 198 -12.02 -18.47 2.13
C GLY A 198 -10.66 -19.12 2.33
N TYR A 199 -9.67 -18.39 2.85
CA TYR A 199 -8.31 -18.88 3.03
C TYR A 199 -7.87 -19.03 4.49
N VAL A 200 -8.64 -18.52 5.46
CA VAL A 200 -8.27 -18.54 6.88
C VAL A 200 -9.46 -19.02 7.70
N GLU A 201 -9.44 -20.29 8.11
CA GLU A 201 -10.56 -20.95 8.79
C GLU A 201 -10.79 -20.42 10.22
N ASP A 202 -9.73 -20.11 10.98
CA ASP A 202 -9.82 -19.86 12.42
C ASP A 202 -9.76 -18.37 12.83
N GLY A 203 -9.50 -17.47 11.90
CA GLY A 203 -9.29 -16.06 12.22
C GLY A 203 -8.03 -15.80 13.01
N TYR A 204 -7.00 -15.31 12.33
CA TYR A 204 -5.69 -15.02 12.93
C TYR A 204 -5.48 -13.54 13.08
N ASP A 205 -4.65 -13.16 14.05
CA ASP A 205 -4.17 -11.80 14.18
C ASP A 205 -2.64 -11.73 14.21
N GLN A 206 -2.11 -10.63 13.73
CA GLN A 206 -0.70 -10.29 13.79
C GLN A 206 -0.55 -8.84 14.26
N ARG A 207 0.37 -8.60 15.19
CA ARG A 207 0.69 -7.27 15.71
C ARG A 207 2.16 -6.98 15.50
N ASN A 208 2.47 -5.72 15.19
CA ASN A 208 3.84 -5.24 15.11
C ASN A 208 3.96 -3.90 15.82
N THR A 209 4.99 -3.74 16.64
CA THR A 209 5.36 -2.47 17.25
C THR A 209 6.77 -2.12 16.81
N GLY A 210 6.94 -1.01 16.10
CA GLY A 210 8.22 -0.53 15.62
C GLY A 210 8.60 0.77 16.31
N ILE A 211 9.84 0.89 16.74
CA ILE A 211 10.46 2.15 17.17
C ILE A 211 11.62 2.48 16.23
N TYR A 212 11.78 3.74 15.87
CA TYR A 212 12.82 4.13 14.94
C TYR A 212 13.45 5.47 15.29
N LEU A 213 14.68 5.62 14.83
CA LEU A 213 15.47 6.86 14.85
C LEU A 213 16.00 7.10 13.45
N THR A 214 15.94 8.36 13.00
CA THR A 214 16.51 8.81 11.72
C THR A 214 17.38 10.03 11.92
N GLY A 215 18.35 10.23 11.06
CA GLY A 215 19.20 11.42 11.05
C GLY A 215 19.56 11.82 9.64
N LEU A 216 19.52 13.09 9.36
CA LEU A 216 20.02 13.74 8.15
C LEU A 216 20.94 14.88 8.58
N GLN A 217 22.13 14.98 7.99
CA GLN A 217 23.04 16.08 8.24
C GLN A 217 23.83 16.43 6.99
N GLN A 218 23.85 17.70 6.65
CA GLN A 218 24.74 18.27 5.63
C GLN A 218 25.98 18.89 6.30
N VAL A 219 27.15 18.53 5.82
CA VAL A 219 28.45 19.04 6.28
C VAL A 219 29.29 19.42 5.05
N GLY A 220 29.33 20.71 4.71
CA GLY A 220 29.93 21.14 3.45
C GLY A 220 29.25 20.51 2.25
N ASP A 221 30.04 19.91 1.38
CA ASP A 221 29.57 19.23 0.16
C ASP A 221 29.06 17.78 0.42
N PHE A 222 29.05 17.35 1.67
CA PHE A 222 28.61 16.01 2.04
C PHE A 222 27.23 16.03 2.70
N THR A 223 26.40 15.07 2.33
CA THR A 223 25.13 14.78 2.98
C THR A 223 25.17 13.37 3.56
N PHE A 224 24.88 13.22 4.84
CA PHE A 224 24.84 11.94 5.54
C PHE A 224 23.42 11.66 5.99
N GLU A 225 22.95 10.44 5.75
CA GLU A 225 21.68 9.95 6.26
C GLU A 225 21.90 8.63 7.01
N GLY A 226 21.11 8.43 8.05
CA GLY A 226 21.09 7.19 8.81
C GLY A 226 19.73 6.92 9.39
N ALA A 227 19.35 5.65 9.47
CA ALA A 227 18.15 5.20 10.15
C ALA A 227 18.41 3.87 10.86
N ALA A 228 17.80 3.70 12.02
CA ALA A 228 17.77 2.45 12.75
C ALA A 228 16.34 2.20 13.24
N ARG A 229 15.89 0.95 13.18
CA ARG A 229 14.55 0.54 13.57
C ARG A 229 14.58 -0.80 14.28
N SER A 230 13.76 -0.96 15.30
CA SER A 230 13.50 -2.22 15.98
C SER A 230 11.99 -2.49 15.93
N ASP A 231 11.63 -3.62 15.34
CA ASP A 231 10.26 -4.12 15.26
C ASP A 231 10.09 -5.30 16.22
N ASP A 232 9.00 -5.31 16.97
CA ASP A 232 8.56 -6.41 17.82
C ASP A 232 7.26 -6.98 17.23
N ASN A 233 7.40 -8.11 16.53
CA ASN A 233 6.30 -8.79 15.86
C ASN A 233 5.75 -9.89 16.75
N SER A 234 4.43 -10.00 16.90
CA SER A 234 3.78 -10.95 17.81
C SER A 234 4.04 -12.42 17.47
N GLN A 235 4.43 -12.75 16.23
CA GLN A 235 4.70 -14.12 15.77
C GLN A 235 6.19 -14.40 15.62
N PHE A 236 6.97 -13.40 15.21
CA PHE A 236 8.39 -13.58 14.85
C PHE A 236 9.36 -12.90 15.83
N GLY A 237 8.85 -12.25 16.89
CA GLY A 237 9.67 -11.58 17.87
C GLY A 237 10.35 -10.33 17.36
N ARG A 238 11.50 -9.99 17.97
CA ARG A 238 12.19 -8.72 17.73
C ARG A 238 13.20 -8.81 16.60
N HIS A 239 13.13 -7.82 15.67
CA HIS A 239 14.03 -7.66 14.54
C HIS A 239 14.54 -6.23 14.45
N GLY A 240 15.85 -6.07 14.24
CA GLY A 240 16.48 -4.77 14.00
C GLY A 240 16.85 -4.60 12.55
N THR A 241 16.59 -3.42 11.99
CA THR A 241 17.03 -3.00 10.65
C THR A 241 17.69 -1.65 10.71
N TRP A 242 18.60 -1.37 9.81
CA TRP A 242 19.26 -0.08 9.71
C TRP A 242 19.69 0.22 8.29
N GLN A 243 19.85 1.51 8.01
CA GLN A 243 20.40 1.98 6.75
C GLN A 243 21.28 3.20 6.96
N THR A 244 22.21 3.40 6.05
CA THR A 244 23.03 4.60 5.98
C THR A 244 23.29 4.97 4.53
N SER A 245 23.36 6.28 4.25
CA SER A 245 23.84 6.77 2.97
C SER A 245 24.78 7.97 3.15
N ALA A 246 25.65 8.16 2.18
CA ALA A 246 26.50 9.31 2.05
C ALA A 246 26.43 9.84 0.61
N GLY A 247 26.16 11.12 0.46
CA GLY A 247 26.20 11.87 -0.80
C GLY A 247 27.35 12.84 -0.79
N TRP A 248 28.06 12.97 -1.91
CA TRP A 248 29.11 13.96 -2.10
C TRP A 248 28.86 14.76 -3.37
N GLU A 249 28.56 16.04 -3.22
CA GLU A 249 28.46 16.99 -4.32
C GLU A 249 29.85 17.57 -4.62
N PHE A 250 30.58 16.92 -5.51
CA PHE A 250 31.99 17.27 -5.83
C PHE A 250 32.11 18.44 -6.79
N ILE A 251 31.06 18.75 -7.53
CA ILE A 251 30.88 19.94 -8.38
C ILE A 251 29.40 20.28 -8.30
N GLU A 252 29.05 21.57 -8.34
CA GLU A 252 27.68 22.06 -8.34
C GLU A 252 26.83 21.34 -9.40
N GLY A 253 25.73 20.71 -8.97
CA GLY A 253 24.83 19.93 -9.80
C GLY A 253 25.28 18.50 -10.14
N TYR A 254 26.42 18.00 -9.57
CA TYR A 254 26.91 16.64 -9.77
C TYR A 254 27.24 15.98 -8.44
N ARG A 255 26.62 14.82 -8.19
CA ARG A 255 26.71 14.14 -6.90
C ARG A 255 26.92 12.64 -7.04
N PHE A 256 27.81 12.09 -6.22
CA PHE A 256 27.89 10.66 -5.95
C PHE A 256 27.11 10.32 -4.68
N ILE A 257 26.43 9.17 -4.70
CA ILE A 257 25.74 8.64 -3.54
C ILE A 257 26.14 7.19 -3.36
N ALA A 258 26.40 6.80 -2.13
CA ALA A 258 26.56 5.40 -1.75
C ALA A 258 25.62 5.10 -0.59
N SER A 259 24.91 3.98 -0.64
CA SER A 259 24.02 3.55 0.42
C SER A 259 24.15 2.07 0.74
N TYR A 260 23.88 1.74 1.98
CA TYR A 260 23.75 0.38 2.48
C TYR A 260 22.55 0.29 3.43
N GLY A 261 21.79 -0.78 3.31
CA GLY A 261 20.66 -1.03 4.19
C GLY A 261 20.36 -2.50 4.40
N THR A 262 19.68 -2.78 5.50
CA THR A 262 19.11 -4.09 5.82
C THR A 262 17.60 -3.99 5.84
N SER A 263 16.89 -5.05 5.47
CA SER A 263 15.44 -5.12 5.59
C SER A 263 14.98 -6.45 6.18
N TYR A 264 13.77 -6.42 6.67
CA TYR A 264 13.05 -7.53 7.25
C TYR A 264 11.60 -7.49 6.75
N LYS A 265 11.05 -8.65 6.37
CA LYS A 265 9.67 -8.80 5.96
C LYS A 265 9.07 -10.05 6.58
N ALA A 266 8.13 -9.88 7.52
CA ALA A 266 7.37 -10.98 8.08
C ALA A 266 6.45 -11.62 7.02
N PRO A 267 6.25 -12.94 7.03
CA PRO A 267 5.20 -13.59 6.27
C PRO A 267 3.83 -12.97 6.60
N ASN A 268 3.00 -12.78 5.60
CA ASN A 268 1.62 -12.32 5.82
C ASN A 268 0.70 -13.46 6.28
N LEU A 269 -0.48 -13.11 6.79
CA LEU A 269 -1.43 -14.09 7.32
C LEU A 269 -1.87 -15.11 6.27
N GLY A 270 -2.01 -14.73 5.00
CA GLY A 270 -2.34 -15.64 3.90
C GLY A 270 -1.22 -16.64 3.59
N GLN A 271 0.06 -16.20 3.64
CA GLN A 271 1.21 -17.10 3.47
C GLN A 271 1.37 -18.08 4.62
N LEU A 272 0.98 -17.71 5.83
CA LEU A 272 1.07 -18.57 7.01
C LEU A 272 -0.11 -19.54 7.12
N TYR A 273 -1.32 -19.04 6.99
CA TYR A 273 -2.55 -19.73 7.39
C TYR A 273 -3.59 -19.88 6.27
N GLY A 274 -3.32 -19.35 5.08
CA GLY A 274 -4.18 -19.52 3.91
C GLY A 274 -4.23 -20.97 3.43
N PHE A 275 -5.08 -21.25 2.44
CA PHE A 275 -5.27 -22.61 1.89
C PHE A 275 -3.95 -23.28 1.46
N TYR A 276 -3.03 -22.50 0.88
CA TYR A 276 -1.68 -22.94 0.52
C TYR A 276 -0.62 -22.49 1.55
N GLY A 277 -1.05 -22.11 2.73
CA GLY A 277 -0.20 -21.54 3.76
C GLY A 277 0.77 -22.54 4.39
N ASN A 278 1.84 -21.96 4.96
CA ASN A 278 2.82 -22.71 5.74
C ASN A 278 3.14 -21.93 7.04
N PRO A 279 2.67 -22.41 8.19
CA PRO A 279 2.90 -21.72 9.47
C PRO A 279 4.36 -21.77 9.95
N ASN A 280 5.22 -22.53 9.27
CA ASN A 280 6.64 -22.68 9.61
C ASN A 280 7.54 -21.74 8.78
N LEU A 281 6.99 -20.75 8.08
CA LEU A 281 7.78 -19.78 7.32
C LEU A 281 8.58 -18.89 8.26
N ASP A 282 9.84 -18.69 7.90
CA ASP A 282 10.71 -17.67 8.48
C ASP A 282 10.56 -16.33 7.75
N PRO A 283 10.79 -15.20 8.43
CA PRO A 283 10.82 -13.89 7.79
C PRO A 283 11.95 -13.75 6.79
N GLU A 284 11.67 -13.10 5.66
CA GLU A 284 12.67 -12.69 4.68
C GLU A 284 13.59 -11.62 5.26
N LYS A 285 14.88 -11.71 4.99
CA LYS A 285 15.87 -10.71 5.35
C LYS A 285 16.68 -10.33 4.13
N SER A 286 17.02 -9.04 4.00
CA SER A 286 17.87 -8.62 2.91
C SER A 286 18.95 -7.64 3.31
N LYS A 287 20.00 -7.57 2.47
CA LYS A 287 21.08 -6.60 2.53
C LYS A 287 21.22 -5.98 1.15
N GLN A 288 21.13 -4.67 1.11
CA GLN A 288 21.16 -3.91 -0.14
C GLN A 288 22.33 -2.93 -0.15
N TRP A 289 23.05 -2.87 -1.25
CA TRP A 289 24.04 -1.86 -1.60
C TRP A 289 23.59 -1.13 -2.84
N GLU A 290 23.77 0.16 -2.86
CA GLU A 290 23.54 1.00 -4.03
C GLU A 290 24.63 2.05 -4.15
N GLY A 291 25.11 2.26 -5.39
CA GLY A 291 25.92 3.39 -5.77
C GLY A 291 25.24 4.15 -6.90
N ALA A 292 25.15 5.46 -6.78
CA ALA A 292 24.53 6.30 -7.79
C ALA A 292 25.39 7.52 -8.14
N PHE A 293 25.28 7.93 -9.40
CA PHE A 293 25.82 9.16 -9.91
C PHE A 293 24.70 9.95 -10.56
N GLU A 294 24.51 11.18 -10.13
CA GLU A 294 23.47 12.06 -10.64
C GLU A 294 24.02 13.42 -11.01
N GLY A 295 23.38 14.06 -11.97
CA GLY A 295 23.81 15.37 -12.45
C GLY A 295 22.70 16.15 -13.14
N LEU A 296 22.97 17.46 -13.28
CA LEU A 296 22.18 18.38 -14.07
C LEU A 296 23.02 18.90 -15.24
N THR A 297 22.71 18.47 -16.47
CA THR A 297 23.43 18.88 -17.68
C THR A 297 22.46 19.50 -18.67
N ALA A 298 22.73 20.73 -19.08
CA ALA A 298 21.90 21.45 -20.05
C ALA A 298 20.40 21.51 -19.70
N GLY A 299 20.06 21.61 -18.41
CA GLY A 299 18.68 21.64 -17.93
C GLY A 299 18.00 20.27 -17.81
N VAL A 300 18.73 19.18 -18.07
CA VAL A 300 18.25 17.81 -17.93
C VAL A 300 18.84 17.18 -16.65
N ASN A 301 17.96 16.76 -15.74
CA ASN A 301 18.36 15.95 -14.61
C ASN A 301 18.51 14.49 -15.07
N TRP A 302 19.59 13.84 -14.67
CA TRP A 302 19.83 12.44 -14.95
C TRP A 302 20.42 11.73 -13.73
N ARG A 303 20.19 10.44 -13.64
CA ARG A 303 20.75 9.55 -12.61
C ARG A 303 21.13 8.22 -13.23
N ILE A 304 22.30 7.70 -12.87
CA ILE A 304 22.75 6.34 -13.15
C ILE A 304 23.00 5.68 -11.80
N SER A 305 22.39 4.55 -11.55
CA SER A 305 22.59 3.78 -10.32
C SER A 305 22.88 2.31 -10.62
N GLY A 306 23.69 1.70 -9.77
CA GLY A 306 23.94 0.28 -9.73
C GLY A 306 23.62 -0.25 -8.34
N TYR A 307 22.93 -1.38 -8.28
CA TYR A 307 22.53 -1.97 -7.02
C TYR A 307 22.75 -3.48 -6.95
N ARG A 308 22.84 -3.97 -5.73
CA ARG A 308 22.84 -5.38 -5.39
C ARG A 308 22.00 -5.59 -4.14
N ASN A 309 21.07 -6.54 -4.21
CA ASN A 309 20.26 -6.99 -3.08
C ASN A 309 20.47 -8.49 -2.87
N ASP A 310 20.99 -8.89 -1.72
CA ASP A 310 21.10 -10.28 -1.27
C ASP A 310 19.97 -10.57 -0.30
N VAL A 311 19.04 -11.46 -0.70
CA VAL A 311 17.89 -11.88 0.09
C VAL A 311 18.15 -13.28 0.64
N SER A 312 17.85 -13.50 1.91
CA SER A 312 17.80 -14.81 2.56
C SER A 312 16.38 -15.12 3.02
N ASP A 313 16.05 -16.40 3.05
CA ASP A 313 14.76 -16.92 3.48
C ASP A 313 13.59 -16.35 2.62
N LEU A 314 13.85 -16.10 1.31
CA LEU A 314 12.85 -15.60 0.37
C LEU A 314 11.63 -16.53 0.38
N ILE A 315 10.44 -15.96 0.55
CA ILE A 315 9.19 -16.72 0.54
C ILE A 315 8.73 -16.87 -0.90
N ASP A 316 8.64 -18.11 -1.35
CA ASP A 316 8.19 -18.48 -2.69
C ASP A 316 7.11 -19.55 -2.60
N TYR A 317 6.44 -19.81 -3.72
CA TYR A 317 5.36 -20.80 -3.84
C TYR A 317 5.84 -21.97 -4.67
N ASP A 318 5.65 -23.20 -4.15
CA ASP A 318 6.00 -24.43 -4.84
C ASP A 318 4.74 -25.05 -5.50
N ASP A 319 4.69 -25.05 -6.82
CA ASP A 319 3.60 -25.58 -7.62
C ASP A 319 3.45 -27.13 -7.49
N HIS A 320 4.48 -27.85 -7.01
CA HIS A 320 4.45 -29.29 -6.84
C HIS A 320 3.84 -29.68 -5.49
N THR A 321 4.24 -29.00 -4.44
CA THR A 321 3.72 -29.24 -3.09
C THR A 321 2.50 -28.39 -2.78
N LEU A 322 2.18 -27.42 -3.62
CA LEU A 322 1.11 -26.44 -3.44
C LEU A 322 1.19 -25.71 -2.10
N LYS A 323 2.41 -25.31 -1.69
CA LYS A 323 2.66 -24.62 -0.43
C LYS A 323 3.71 -23.52 -0.57
N TYR A 324 3.59 -22.52 0.29
CA TYR A 324 4.66 -21.55 0.49
C TYR A 324 5.84 -22.19 1.23
N TYR A 325 7.04 -21.78 0.85
CA TYR A 325 8.29 -22.23 1.48
C TYR A 325 9.33 -21.11 1.48
N ASN A 326 10.38 -21.25 2.29
CA ASN A 326 11.50 -20.33 2.24
C ASN A 326 12.58 -20.84 1.28
N GLU A 327 12.86 -20.09 0.21
CA GLU A 327 14.03 -20.29 -0.65
C GLU A 327 15.30 -19.86 0.11
N GLY A 328 16.38 -20.59 -0.03
CA GLY A 328 17.57 -20.36 0.76
C GLY A 328 18.19 -18.97 0.55
N LYS A 329 18.50 -18.59 -0.69
CA LYS A 329 19.14 -17.31 -1.02
C LYS A 329 18.80 -16.87 -2.44
N ALA A 330 18.46 -15.60 -2.59
CA ALA A 330 18.32 -14.94 -3.88
C ALA A 330 19.28 -13.74 -3.97
N ARG A 331 19.78 -13.46 -5.17
CA ARG A 331 20.61 -12.28 -5.44
C ARG A 331 20.08 -11.53 -6.64
N ILE A 332 19.74 -10.28 -6.42
CA ILE A 332 19.23 -9.36 -7.44
C ILE A 332 20.31 -8.28 -7.67
N LYS A 333 20.65 -8.02 -8.93
CA LYS A 333 21.58 -6.95 -9.33
C LYS A 333 20.98 -6.22 -10.50
N GLY A 334 21.18 -4.92 -10.58
CA GLY A 334 20.73 -4.11 -11.69
C GLY A 334 21.53 -2.83 -11.85
N VAL A 335 21.36 -2.24 -13.03
CA VAL A 335 21.80 -0.89 -13.38
C VAL A 335 20.60 -0.19 -13.96
N GLU A 336 20.35 1.03 -13.51
CA GLU A 336 19.25 1.87 -13.96
C GLU A 336 19.79 3.23 -14.40
N ALA A 337 19.18 3.79 -15.43
CA ALA A 337 19.46 5.14 -15.92
C ALA A 337 18.13 5.87 -16.16
N THR A 338 18.01 7.06 -15.64
CA THR A 338 16.84 7.93 -15.77
C THR A 338 17.25 9.33 -16.21
#